data_9d22240b191dd97117c287ad24f63b5b
#
_entry.id   9d22240b191dd97117c287ad24f63b5b
#
_cell.length_a   1.000
_cell.length_b   1.000
_cell.length_c   1.000
_cell.angle_alpha   90.00
_cell.angle_beta   90.00
_cell.angle_gamma   90.00
#
_symmetry.space_group_name_H-M   'P 1'
#
loop_
_entity.id
_entity.type
_entity.pdbx_description
1 polymer ?
#
loop_
_entity_poly.entity_id
_entity_poly.type
_entity_poly.pdbx_seq_one_letter_code
_entity_poly.pdbx_strand_id
1 'polypeptide(L)'
;IIVAVVTAMAGIVIWIDPFYHYHKPLSYISYVSGADVYSNDGKLKHFDYDTLTIGTSMAMNFRKEKVDTILGGNSLNVYYLGEGFKVINEGLETALETHPDLKLVVRTVDTTWFVSAVNWEGRESYPEYLYDKNPFNDVYYIYNKDVWKDNLIPSIVQSFENGFQG
;
A
#
# COMPACT_ATOMS: atom_id res chain seq x y z
N ILE A 1 -30.04 -14.36 -7.44
CA ILE A 1 -28.77 -14.95 -7.90
C ILE A 1 -27.72 -13.82 -8.07
N ILE A 2 -27.96 -12.78 -8.87
CA ILE A 2 -26.99 -11.69 -9.12
C ILE A 2 -26.52 -11.04 -7.83
N VAL A 3 -27.43 -10.65 -6.93
CA VAL A 3 -27.08 -10.04 -5.64
C VAL A 3 -26.18 -10.96 -4.82
N ALA A 4 -26.49 -12.26 -4.76
CA ALA A 4 -25.66 -13.22 -4.02
C ALA A 4 -24.23 -13.33 -4.58
N VAL A 5 -24.08 -13.30 -5.90
CA VAL A 5 -22.76 -13.32 -6.55
C VAL A 5 -21.97 -12.05 -6.23
N VAL A 6 -22.59 -10.90 -6.38
CA VAL A 6 -21.96 -9.59 -6.09
C VAL A 6 -21.55 -9.51 -4.61
N THR A 7 -22.40 -9.96 -3.68
CA THR A 7 -22.07 -9.99 -2.25
C THR A 7 -20.92 -10.97 -1.96
N ALA A 8 -20.91 -12.13 -2.60
CA ALA A 8 -19.83 -13.11 -2.42
C ALA A 8 -18.48 -12.54 -2.95
N MET A 9 -18.50 -11.88 -4.10
CA MET A 9 -17.29 -11.21 -4.63
C MET A 9 -16.76 -10.16 -3.64
N ALA A 10 -17.63 -9.30 -3.13
CA ALA A 10 -17.24 -8.31 -2.13
C ALA A 10 -16.65 -8.98 -0.87
N GLY A 11 -17.29 -10.04 -0.37
CA GLY A 11 -16.81 -10.78 0.78
C GLY A 11 -15.41 -11.38 0.57
N ILE A 12 -15.11 -11.90 -0.61
CA ILE A 12 -13.80 -12.46 -0.93
C ILE A 12 -12.72 -11.37 -0.97
N VAL A 13 -12.99 -10.22 -1.62
CA VAL A 13 -12.03 -9.12 -1.69
C VAL A 13 -11.75 -8.54 -0.30
N ILE A 14 -12.79 -8.32 0.50
CA ILE A 14 -12.63 -7.79 1.87
C ILE A 14 -11.90 -8.79 2.76
N TRP A 15 -12.15 -10.10 2.60
CA TRP A 15 -11.51 -11.14 3.41
C TRP A 15 -10.02 -11.31 3.10
N ILE A 16 -9.64 -11.34 1.81
CA ILE A 16 -8.24 -11.50 1.39
C ILE A 16 -7.50 -10.18 1.46
N ASP A 17 -8.17 -9.10 1.03
CA ASP A 17 -7.68 -7.73 1.04
C ASP A 17 -6.28 -7.56 0.43
N PRO A 18 -6.13 -7.77 -0.89
CA PRO A 18 -4.82 -7.84 -1.54
C PRO A 18 -3.99 -6.56 -1.44
N PHE A 19 -4.58 -5.42 -1.08
CA PHE A 19 -3.88 -4.15 -0.87
C PHE A 19 -3.86 -3.68 0.59
N TYR A 20 -4.32 -4.52 1.52
CA TYR A 20 -4.34 -4.21 2.96
C TYR A 20 -5.20 -2.99 3.31
N HIS A 21 -6.22 -2.71 2.50
CA HIS A 21 -7.06 -1.53 2.66
C HIS A 21 -7.91 -1.58 3.93
N TYR A 22 -8.41 -2.76 4.28
CA TYR A 22 -9.30 -2.97 5.43
C TYR A 22 -8.60 -3.51 6.67
N HIS A 23 -7.54 -4.31 6.50
CA HIS A 23 -6.89 -4.99 7.63
C HIS A 23 -5.44 -5.41 7.34
N LYS A 24 -4.75 -5.87 8.39
CA LYS A 24 -3.41 -6.47 8.28
C LYS A 24 -3.42 -7.70 7.36
N PRO A 25 -2.30 -7.99 6.68
CA PRO A 25 -2.18 -9.19 5.88
C PRO A 25 -2.45 -10.44 6.70
N LEU A 26 -3.19 -11.38 6.11
CA LEU A 26 -3.45 -12.67 6.72
C LEU A 26 -2.20 -13.55 6.61
N SER A 27 -1.75 -14.11 7.73
CA SER A 27 -0.48 -14.86 7.80
C SER A 27 -0.44 -16.16 6.98
N TYR A 28 -1.58 -16.65 6.55
CA TYR A 28 -1.70 -17.86 5.73
C TYR A 28 -1.92 -17.57 4.24
N ILE A 29 -1.96 -16.30 3.84
CA ILE A 29 -2.09 -15.89 2.44
C ILE A 29 -0.73 -15.43 1.91
N SER A 30 -0.28 -16.03 0.82
CA SER A 30 0.91 -15.60 0.08
C SER A 30 0.51 -14.48 -0.88
N TYR A 31 0.65 -13.24 -0.43
CA TYR A 31 0.29 -12.08 -1.24
C TYR A 31 1.26 -11.87 -2.41
N VAL A 32 0.72 -11.72 -3.60
CA VAL A 32 1.51 -11.29 -4.74
C VAL A 32 1.75 -9.79 -4.62
N SER A 33 3.02 -9.40 -4.52
CA SER A 33 3.39 -7.99 -4.43
C SER A 33 3.07 -7.28 -5.74
N GLY A 34 2.00 -6.52 -5.73
CA GLY A 34 1.53 -5.71 -6.84
C GLY A 34 2.04 -4.27 -6.79
N ALA A 35 1.43 -3.41 -7.58
CA ALA A 35 1.79 -1.99 -7.69
C ALA A 35 1.76 -1.30 -6.31
N ASP A 36 2.91 -0.79 -5.88
CA ASP A 36 3.10 -0.24 -4.53
C ASP A 36 2.13 0.88 -4.19
N VAL A 37 1.80 1.75 -5.16
CA VAL A 37 0.85 2.84 -4.96
C VAL A 37 -0.52 2.36 -4.48
N TYR A 38 -0.98 1.18 -4.87
CA TYR A 38 -2.26 0.62 -4.43
C TYR A 38 -2.22 0.08 -3.00
N SER A 39 -1.07 -0.40 -2.55
CA SER A 39 -0.91 -1.00 -1.22
C SER A 39 -0.26 -0.09 -0.18
N ASN A 40 0.25 1.07 -0.59
CA ASN A 40 1.00 1.96 0.31
C ASN A 40 0.15 2.46 1.47
N ASP A 41 -1.08 2.89 1.23
CA ASP A 41 -1.97 3.37 2.30
C ASP A 41 -2.28 2.26 3.31
N GLY A 42 -2.62 1.07 2.84
CA GLY A 42 -2.85 -0.08 3.70
C GLY A 42 -1.61 -0.50 4.50
N LYS A 43 -0.43 -0.50 3.87
CA LYS A 43 0.84 -0.75 4.59
C LYS A 43 1.08 0.28 5.68
N LEU A 44 0.89 1.56 5.39
CA LEU A 44 1.07 2.64 6.35
C LEU A 44 0.11 2.53 7.54
N LYS A 45 -1.12 2.08 7.32
CA LYS A 45 -2.14 1.92 8.37
C LYS A 45 -2.00 0.65 9.21
N HIS A 46 -1.62 -0.45 8.57
CA HIS A 46 -1.82 -1.78 9.17
C HIS A 46 -0.55 -2.55 9.48
N PHE A 47 0.62 -2.17 8.95
CA PHE A 47 1.87 -2.86 9.24
C PHE A 47 2.47 -2.35 10.55
N ASP A 48 3.22 -3.23 11.21
CA ASP A 48 3.94 -2.83 12.42
C ASP A 48 5.34 -2.34 12.02
N TYR A 49 5.65 -1.08 12.32
CA TYR A 49 6.96 -0.46 12.08
C TYR A 49 7.20 0.69 13.05
N ASP A 50 8.47 0.96 13.33
CA ASP A 50 8.93 2.10 14.13
C ASP A 50 9.84 3.06 13.35
N THR A 51 10.22 2.67 12.16
CA THR A 51 11.04 3.44 11.24
C THR A 51 10.37 3.45 9.86
N LEU A 52 10.17 4.62 9.28
CA LEU A 52 9.58 4.78 7.95
C LEU A 52 10.62 5.34 6.97
N THR A 53 10.82 4.67 5.85
CA THR A 53 11.48 5.26 4.69
C THR A 53 10.42 5.59 3.64
N ILE A 54 10.34 6.84 3.22
CA ILE A 54 9.28 7.30 2.33
C ILE A 54 9.83 8.26 1.26
N GLY A 55 9.29 8.19 0.04
CA GLY A 55 9.68 9.09 -1.02
C GLY A 55 9.21 8.68 -2.41
N THR A 56 9.92 9.17 -3.43
CA THR A 56 9.68 8.84 -4.83
C THR A 56 10.27 7.47 -5.18
N SER A 57 10.41 7.17 -6.47
CA SER A 57 11.10 5.97 -6.96
C SER A 57 12.52 5.79 -6.39
N MET A 58 13.17 6.86 -5.94
CA MET A 58 14.49 6.78 -5.31
C MET A 58 14.43 6.04 -3.96
N ALA A 59 13.32 6.14 -3.23
CA ALA A 59 13.12 5.42 -1.98
C ALA A 59 13.02 3.89 -2.16
N MET A 60 12.68 3.41 -3.36
CA MET A 60 12.65 1.97 -3.68
C MET A 60 13.98 1.25 -3.38
N ASN A 61 15.10 1.97 -3.40
CA ASN A 61 16.42 1.41 -3.14
C ASN A 61 16.72 1.14 -1.66
N PHE A 62 15.89 1.61 -0.74
CA PHE A 62 16.02 1.34 0.69
C PHE A 62 15.48 -0.06 1.00
N ARG A 63 16.38 -1.03 1.10
CA ARG A 63 16.01 -2.40 1.47
C ARG A 63 15.82 -2.49 2.98
N LYS A 64 14.67 -3.02 3.41
CA LYS A 64 14.31 -3.17 4.82
C LYS A 64 15.46 -3.75 5.66
N GLU A 65 16.04 -4.86 5.24
CA GLU A 65 17.08 -5.57 5.99
C GLU A 65 18.32 -4.71 6.22
N LYS A 66 18.66 -3.86 5.24
CA LYS A 66 19.80 -2.93 5.36
C LYS A 66 19.47 -1.76 6.27
N VAL A 67 18.26 -1.20 6.13
CA VAL A 67 17.79 -0.09 6.97
C VAL A 67 17.74 -0.55 8.43
N ASP A 68 17.14 -1.69 8.71
CA ASP A 68 17.05 -2.28 10.06
C ASP A 68 18.46 -2.56 10.65
N THR A 69 19.40 -3.02 9.83
CA THR A 69 20.78 -3.27 10.28
C THR A 69 21.52 -1.99 10.64
N ILE A 70 21.32 -0.90 9.89
CA ILE A 70 22.07 0.35 10.05
C ILE A 70 21.46 1.25 11.11
N LEU A 71 20.12 1.39 11.10
CA LEU A 71 19.41 2.33 11.97
C LEU A 71 18.90 1.68 13.25
N GLY A 72 18.80 0.36 13.28
CA GLY A 72 18.13 -0.39 14.34
C GLY A 72 16.61 -0.21 14.28
N GLY A 73 15.85 -1.24 14.61
CA GLY A 73 14.40 -1.15 14.63
C GLY A 73 13.72 -2.02 13.60
N ASN A 74 12.47 -1.71 13.30
CA ASN A 74 11.61 -2.39 12.33
C ASN A 74 11.15 -1.37 11.30
N SER A 75 11.77 -1.37 10.11
CA SER A 75 11.47 -0.38 9.09
C SER A 75 10.37 -0.83 8.12
N LEU A 76 9.56 0.13 7.69
CA LEU A 76 8.69 0.03 6.52
C LEU A 76 9.25 0.93 5.41
N ASN A 77 9.33 0.40 4.20
CA ASN A 77 9.68 1.20 3.03
C ASN A 77 8.45 1.44 2.15
N VAL A 78 8.12 2.71 1.94
CA VAL A 78 7.00 3.14 1.10
C VAL A 78 7.52 4.11 0.05
N TYR A 79 7.22 3.82 -1.21
CA TYR A 79 7.64 4.67 -2.32
C TYR A 79 6.52 4.85 -3.34
N TYR A 80 6.53 6.02 -3.97
CA TYR A 80 5.50 6.46 -4.89
C TYR A 80 6.12 6.70 -6.26
N LEU A 81 5.92 5.76 -7.18
CA LEU A 81 6.50 5.80 -8.51
C LEU A 81 5.82 6.86 -9.38
N GLY A 82 6.53 7.94 -9.68
CA GLY A 82 6.03 9.00 -10.56
C GLY A 82 4.96 9.88 -9.94
N GLU A 83 4.79 9.83 -8.62
CA GLU A 83 3.85 10.67 -7.89
C GLU A 83 4.51 11.97 -7.40
N GLY A 84 3.66 12.96 -7.11
CA GLY A 84 4.07 14.27 -6.69
C GLY A 84 4.32 14.42 -5.19
N PHE A 85 4.74 15.60 -4.81
CA PHE A 85 5.04 15.95 -3.43
C PHE A 85 3.81 15.83 -2.51
N LYS A 86 2.61 16.18 -3.01
CA LYS A 86 1.34 16.11 -2.29
C LYS A 86 1.06 14.68 -1.83
N VAL A 87 1.09 13.72 -2.74
CA VAL A 87 0.78 12.30 -2.46
C VAL A 87 1.73 11.71 -1.42
N ILE A 88 3.02 12.04 -1.50
CA ILE A 88 4.02 11.59 -0.52
C ILE A 88 3.78 12.21 0.85
N ASN A 89 3.33 13.47 0.92
CA ASN A 89 2.96 14.11 2.17
C ASN A 89 1.71 13.47 2.80
N GLU A 90 0.68 13.20 2.02
CA GLU A 90 -0.53 12.50 2.47
C GLU A 90 -0.18 11.12 3.06
N GLY A 91 0.72 10.37 2.41
CA GLY A 91 1.23 9.12 2.97
C GLY A 91 1.98 9.32 4.29
N LEU A 92 2.79 10.36 4.41
CA LEU A 92 3.48 10.68 5.66
C LEU A 92 2.50 11.08 6.77
N GLU A 93 1.47 11.85 6.45
CA GLU A 93 0.40 12.22 7.38
C GLU A 93 -0.33 10.98 7.88
N THR A 94 -0.71 10.05 6.97
CA THR A 94 -1.30 8.76 7.33
C THR A 94 -0.41 7.99 8.32
N ALA A 95 0.89 7.92 8.07
CA ALA A 95 1.84 7.23 8.95
C ALA A 95 1.88 7.86 10.36
N LEU A 96 1.94 9.19 10.43
CA LEU A 96 2.00 9.91 11.71
C LEU A 96 0.67 9.82 12.50
N GLU A 97 -0.46 9.79 11.81
CA GLU A 97 -1.78 9.61 12.43
C GLU A 97 -1.96 8.20 13.00
N THR A 98 -1.49 7.18 12.29
CA THR A 98 -1.71 5.77 12.66
C THR A 98 -0.64 5.19 13.57
N HIS A 99 0.57 5.76 13.57
CA HIS A 99 1.72 5.32 14.37
C HIS A 99 2.29 6.48 15.19
N PRO A 100 1.63 6.87 16.30
CA PRO A 100 2.08 7.98 17.14
C PRO A 100 3.43 7.72 17.84
N ASP A 101 3.87 6.47 17.88
CA ASP A 101 5.14 6.01 18.45
C ASP A 101 6.25 5.83 17.38
N LEU A 102 6.02 6.31 16.17
CA LEU A 102 7.00 6.31 15.08
C LEU A 102 8.27 7.06 15.53
N LYS A 103 9.42 6.37 15.50
CA LYS A 103 10.68 6.89 16.04
C LYS A 103 11.51 7.66 15.02
N LEU A 104 11.47 7.20 13.76
CA LEU A 104 12.34 7.74 12.72
C LEU A 104 11.62 7.76 11.36
N VAL A 105 11.73 8.89 10.68
CA VAL A 105 11.33 9.03 9.28
C VAL A 105 12.54 9.42 8.44
N VAL A 106 12.82 8.63 7.41
CA VAL A 106 13.81 8.93 6.39
C VAL A 106 13.07 9.25 5.10
N ARG A 107 13.08 10.52 4.73
CA ARG A 107 12.42 10.99 3.51
C ARG A 107 13.41 11.28 2.41
N THR A 108 13.23 10.69 1.23
CA THR A 108 14.02 11.08 0.06
C THR A 108 13.50 12.39 -0.51
N VAL A 109 14.42 13.27 -0.89
CA VAL A 109 14.11 14.57 -1.52
C VAL A 109 14.78 14.61 -2.89
N ASP A 110 13.96 14.56 -3.93
CA ASP A 110 14.45 14.63 -5.30
C ASP A 110 14.63 16.08 -5.78
N THR A 111 15.62 16.30 -6.64
CA THR A 111 15.86 17.60 -7.24
C THR A 111 14.67 18.10 -8.07
N THR A 112 13.88 17.21 -8.64
CA THR A 112 12.66 17.52 -9.39
C THR A 112 11.63 18.28 -8.56
N TRP A 113 11.62 18.11 -7.24
CA TRP A 113 10.71 18.83 -6.34
C TRP A 113 10.98 20.33 -6.29
N PHE A 114 12.21 20.74 -6.55
CA PHE A 114 12.58 22.16 -6.57
C PHE A 114 12.19 22.88 -7.87
N VAL A 115 11.89 22.12 -8.93
CA VAL A 115 11.53 22.67 -10.24
C VAL A 115 10.09 22.38 -10.64
N SER A 116 9.42 21.47 -9.97
CA SER A 116 8.02 21.11 -10.19
C SER A 116 7.07 21.96 -9.37
N ALA A 117 5.85 22.16 -9.86
CA ALA A 117 4.81 22.81 -9.07
C ALA A 117 4.55 22.04 -7.78
N VAL A 118 4.48 22.75 -6.65
CA VAL A 118 4.27 22.17 -5.30
C VAL A 118 3.00 21.31 -5.24
N ASN A 119 1.99 21.65 -6.05
CA ASN A 119 0.71 20.96 -6.11
C ASN A 119 0.63 19.91 -7.24
N TRP A 120 1.74 19.48 -7.79
CA TRP A 120 1.70 18.41 -8.77
C TRP A 120 1.25 17.11 -8.09
N GLU A 121 0.11 16.58 -8.53
CA GLU A 121 -0.56 15.44 -7.90
C GLU A 121 0.00 14.11 -8.39
N GLY A 122 0.75 14.11 -9.50
CA GLY A 122 1.33 12.89 -10.06
C GLY A 122 0.55 12.35 -11.25
N ARG A 123 0.37 11.05 -11.31
CA ARG A 123 -0.27 10.38 -12.44
C ARG A 123 -1.80 10.46 -12.34
N GLU A 124 -2.48 10.60 -13.49
CA GLU A 124 -3.95 10.51 -13.59
C GLU A 124 -4.53 9.17 -13.09
N SER A 125 -3.70 8.14 -12.99
CA SER A 125 -4.09 6.79 -12.54
C SER A 125 -3.93 6.56 -11.04
N TYR A 126 -3.71 7.61 -10.23
CA TYR A 126 -3.62 7.48 -8.78
C TYR A 126 -4.95 6.99 -8.20
N PRO A 127 -4.95 5.92 -7.39
CA PRO A 127 -6.17 5.32 -6.89
C PRO A 127 -6.71 6.05 -5.65
N GLU A 128 -7.22 7.25 -5.83
CA GLU A 128 -7.72 8.12 -4.75
C GLU A 128 -8.69 7.40 -3.80
N TYR A 129 -9.51 6.49 -4.35
CA TYR A 129 -10.48 5.70 -3.57
C TYR A 129 -9.84 4.78 -2.50
N LEU A 130 -8.54 4.50 -2.56
CA LEU A 130 -7.83 3.74 -1.53
C LEU A 130 -7.26 4.63 -0.43
N TYR A 131 -7.19 5.94 -0.66
CA TYR A 131 -6.54 6.90 0.23
C TYR A 131 -7.53 7.82 0.95
N ASP A 132 -8.79 7.83 0.53
CA ASP A 132 -9.81 8.63 1.18
C ASP A 132 -10.49 7.87 2.35
N LYS A 133 -11.45 8.52 3.01
CA LYS A 133 -12.23 7.93 4.11
C LYS A 133 -13.68 7.63 3.68
N ASN A 134 -13.94 7.55 2.37
CA ASN A 134 -15.29 7.37 1.85
C ASN A 134 -15.55 5.90 1.47
N PRO A 135 -16.26 5.11 2.29
CA PRO A 135 -16.49 3.70 2.01
C PRO A 135 -17.42 3.45 0.81
N PHE A 136 -18.09 4.48 0.29
CA PHE A 136 -19.03 4.30 -0.84
C PHE A 136 -18.31 4.17 -2.18
N ASN A 137 -17.07 4.62 -2.30
CA ASN A 137 -16.28 4.46 -3.52
C ASN A 137 -15.37 3.21 -3.50
N ASP A 138 -15.35 2.45 -2.41
CA ASP A 138 -14.66 1.15 -2.33
C ASP A 138 -15.16 0.15 -3.37
N VAL A 139 -16.29 0.42 -4.00
CA VAL A 139 -16.76 -0.36 -5.16
C VAL A 139 -15.73 -0.40 -6.29
N TYR A 140 -14.91 0.64 -6.41
CA TYR A 140 -13.80 0.69 -7.38
C TYR A 140 -12.65 -0.24 -7.02
N TYR A 141 -12.47 -0.54 -5.75
CA TYR A 141 -11.54 -1.57 -5.27
C TYR A 141 -12.13 -2.96 -5.43
N ILE A 142 -13.32 -3.18 -4.88
CA ILE A 142 -13.97 -4.50 -4.77
C ILE A 142 -14.23 -5.13 -6.15
N TYR A 143 -14.65 -4.33 -7.13
CA TYR A 143 -15.04 -4.82 -8.45
C TYR A 143 -14.05 -4.47 -9.56
N ASN A 144 -12.84 -4.02 -9.21
CA ASN A 144 -11.80 -3.73 -10.17
C ASN A 144 -11.24 -5.02 -10.75
N LYS A 145 -11.28 -5.12 -12.08
CA LYS A 145 -10.77 -6.28 -12.83
C LYS A 145 -9.30 -6.58 -12.52
N ASP A 146 -8.47 -5.54 -12.40
CA ASP A 146 -7.02 -5.70 -12.22
C ASP A 146 -6.70 -6.14 -10.78
N VAL A 147 -7.52 -5.73 -9.79
CA VAL A 147 -7.47 -6.25 -8.41
C VAL A 147 -7.70 -7.76 -8.42
N TRP A 148 -8.71 -8.21 -9.14
CA TRP A 148 -9.04 -9.64 -9.22
C TRP A 148 -7.99 -10.43 -9.98
N LYS A 149 -7.65 -9.99 -11.20
CA LYS A 149 -6.82 -10.74 -12.14
C LYS A 149 -5.35 -10.76 -11.74
N ASP A 150 -4.84 -9.61 -11.32
CA ASP A 150 -3.39 -9.41 -11.17
C ASP A 150 -2.93 -9.51 -9.71
N ASN A 151 -3.84 -9.50 -8.74
CA ASN A 151 -3.51 -9.56 -7.32
C ASN A 151 -4.25 -10.67 -6.56
N LEU A 152 -5.57 -10.66 -6.54
CA LEU A 152 -6.37 -11.56 -5.70
C LEU A 152 -6.27 -13.02 -6.16
N ILE A 153 -6.54 -13.30 -7.42
CA ILE A 153 -6.47 -14.69 -7.96
C ILE A 153 -5.04 -15.23 -7.87
N PRO A 154 -3.99 -14.49 -8.28
CA PRO A 154 -2.61 -14.97 -8.10
C PRO A 154 -2.24 -15.21 -6.64
N SER A 155 -2.67 -14.38 -5.71
CA SER A 155 -2.43 -14.59 -4.27
C SER A 155 -3.09 -15.88 -3.75
N ILE A 156 -4.31 -16.15 -4.19
CA ILE A 156 -5.00 -17.42 -3.86
C ILE A 156 -4.23 -18.61 -4.43
N VAL A 157 -3.87 -18.57 -5.71
CA VAL A 157 -3.14 -19.67 -6.38
C VAL A 157 -1.81 -19.91 -5.68
N GLN A 158 -1.03 -18.87 -5.42
CA GLN A 158 0.24 -18.97 -4.72
C GLN A 158 0.09 -19.52 -3.31
N SER A 159 -0.99 -19.14 -2.61
CA SER A 159 -1.28 -19.67 -1.27
C SER A 159 -1.58 -21.19 -1.30
N PHE A 160 -2.28 -21.66 -2.33
CA PHE A 160 -2.49 -23.09 -2.54
C PHE A 160 -1.18 -23.83 -2.82
N GLU A 161 -0.32 -23.28 -3.67
CA GLU A 161 0.99 -23.86 -4.00
C GLU A 161 1.91 -23.92 -2.77
N ASN A 162 1.86 -22.92 -1.90
CA ASN A 162 2.63 -22.84 -0.67
C ASN A 162 1.96 -23.57 0.52
N GLY A 163 0.83 -24.23 0.33
CA GLY A 163 0.10 -24.94 1.39
C GLY A 163 -0.45 -24.02 2.48
N PHE A 164 -0.81 -22.77 2.12
CA PHE A 164 -1.27 -21.74 3.06
C PHE A 164 -0.25 -21.42 4.17
N GLN A 165 1.02 -21.51 3.87
CA GLN A 165 2.11 -21.02 4.71
C GLN A 165 2.60 -19.70 4.09
N GLY A 166 2.06 -18.57 4.58
CA GLY A 166 2.42 -17.25 4.13
C GLY A 166 3.69 -16.72 4.81
#